data_94cc8d9a410e75f93d002153a0f748e9
#
_entry.id   94cc8d9a410e75f93d002153a0f748e9
#
_cell.length_a   1.000
_cell.length_b   1.000
_cell.length_c   1.000
_cell.angle_alpha   90.00
_cell.angle_beta   90.00
_cell.angle_gamma   90.00
#
_symmetry.space_group_name_H-M   'P 1'
#
loop_
_entity.id
_entity.type
_entity.pdbx_description
1 polymer ?
#
loop_
_entity_poly.entity_id
_entity_poly.type
_entity_poly.pdbx_seq_one_letter_code
_entity_poly.pdbx_strand_id
1 'polypeptide(L)'
;MDIKELLQKRILIIDGAMGTTIQRYKLGEADYRGERFKDWATDIKGNNDLLCLTQPQIIREIHREYLQAGADILETNTFNAQRISLADYHMEDLAYEINLAAAEIAREAINEWREKDPSREGLGWIAGAIGPMNKTLSLSPDVNNPGYRALTFDEAVNAYYEQVRGLVEGGVDLLLIETIFDTLNAKAAIFAIKKYFRDIKDSSKASPSGKGLEGASLPIMISGTITDASGRTLSGQTLEAFYTSVIHAKPLSIGLNCALGAKEMRPHIEELAHIASCYVSAYPNAGLPNAMGEYDEQPEDTAHYIEDWAKEGFVNIVGGCCGTTPDHIRHIAEHVKNLKPRELPVLEESY
;
A
#
# COMPACT_ATOMS: atom_id res chain seq x y z
N MET A 1 -2.94 21.00 4.76
CA MET A 1 -3.89 20.89 3.60
C MET A 1 -4.55 19.54 3.70
N ASP A 2 -5.86 19.43 3.44
CA ASP A 2 -6.56 18.14 3.43
C ASP A 2 -6.26 17.41 2.11
N ILE A 3 -5.94 16.11 2.19
CA ILE A 3 -5.69 15.26 1.02
C ILE A 3 -6.89 15.23 0.06
N LYS A 4 -8.12 15.27 0.58
CA LYS A 4 -9.35 15.29 -0.22
C LYS A 4 -9.49 16.56 -1.05
N GLU A 5 -9.12 17.71 -0.47
CA GLU A 5 -9.13 18.97 -1.22
C GLU A 5 -8.12 18.96 -2.35
N LEU A 6 -6.99 18.32 -2.15
CA LEU A 6 -5.94 18.23 -3.17
C LEU A 6 -6.32 17.26 -4.29
N LEU A 7 -6.96 16.13 -3.95
CA LEU A 7 -7.47 15.15 -4.91
C LEU A 7 -8.53 15.72 -5.87
N GLN A 8 -9.22 16.79 -5.48
CA GLN A 8 -10.15 17.50 -6.38
C GLN A 8 -9.42 18.45 -7.35
N LYS A 9 -8.18 18.81 -7.06
CA LYS A 9 -7.43 19.81 -7.83
C LYS A 9 -6.42 19.19 -8.80
N ARG A 10 -5.80 18.09 -8.40
CA ARG A 10 -4.77 17.42 -9.21
C ARG A 10 -4.66 15.94 -8.90
N ILE A 11 -4.04 15.21 -9.81
CA ILE A 11 -3.64 13.82 -9.59
C ILE A 11 -2.53 13.79 -8.55
N LEU A 12 -2.63 12.89 -7.57
CA LEU A 12 -1.58 12.65 -6.58
C LEU A 12 -0.68 11.51 -7.00
N ILE A 13 0.56 11.56 -6.55
CA ILE A 13 1.57 10.56 -6.82
C ILE A 13 1.83 9.74 -5.56
N ILE A 14 1.55 8.44 -5.61
CA ILE A 14 2.03 7.48 -4.62
C ILE A 14 3.42 7.00 -5.06
N ASP A 15 4.27 6.63 -4.12
CA ASP A 15 5.64 6.23 -4.40
C ASP A 15 5.74 4.92 -5.22
N GLY A 16 6.94 4.41 -5.35
CA GLY A 16 7.24 3.19 -6.10
C GLY A 16 7.72 2.06 -5.21
N ALA A 17 8.22 1.00 -5.85
CA ALA A 17 8.57 -0.25 -5.22
C ALA A 17 9.69 -0.12 -4.17
N MET A 18 9.35 -0.28 -2.91
CA MET A 18 10.32 -0.36 -1.82
C MET A 18 11.26 -1.58 -2.00
N GLY A 19 10.70 -2.76 -2.26
CA GLY A 19 11.47 -3.99 -2.43
C GLY A 19 12.48 -3.91 -3.57
N THR A 20 12.09 -3.41 -4.74
CA THR A 20 12.99 -3.19 -5.87
C THR A 20 14.13 -2.25 -5.51
N THR A 21 13.82 -1.18 -4.79
CA THR A 21 14.82 -0.19 -4.39
C THR A 21 15.78 -0.74 -3.34
N ILE A 22 15.30 -1.53 -2.39
CA ILE A 22 16.16 -2.25 -1.41
C ILE A 22 17.17 -3.17 -2.13
N GLN A 23 16.79 -3.85 -3.21
CA GLN A 23 17.68 -4.75 -3.95
C GLN A 23 18.94 -4.05 -4.48
N ARG A 24 18.88 -2.75 -4.77
CA ARG A 24 20.06 -1.97 -5.20
C ARG A 24 21.19 -1.94 -4.18
N TYR A 25 20.86 -2.07 -2.89
CA TYR A 25 21.85 -2.09 -1.81
C TYR A 25 22.57 -3.43 -1.66
N LYS A 26 22.10 -4.49 -2.33
CA LYS A 26 22.71 -5.84 -2.33
C LYS A 26 22.98 -6.36 -0.92
N LEU A 27 22.05 -6.16 -0.01
CA LEU A 27 22.19 -6.54 1.40
C LEU A 27 22.36 -8.06 1.55
N GLY A 28 23.31 -8.45 2.40
CA GLY A 28 23.53 -9.83 2.80
C GLY A 28 22.81 -10.18 4.10
N GLU A 29 22.86 -11.47 4.50
CA GLU A 29 22.25 -11.96 5.73
C GLU A 29 22.69 -11.13 6.98
N ALA A 30 23.97 -10.77 7.07
CA ALA A 30 24.49 -9.97 8.17
C ALA A 30 23.88 -8.57 8.24
N ASP A 31 23.56 -7.96 7.08
CA ASP A 31 22.93 -6.64 7.03
C ASP A 31 21.49 -6.69 7.53
N TYR A 32 20.73 -7.76 7.15
CA TYR A 32 19.38 -7.98 7.65
C TYR A 32 19.34 -8.22 9.15
N ARG A 33 20.34 -8.94 9.70
CA ARG A 33 20.45 -9.22 11.13
C ARG A 33 20.80 -7.97 11.94
N GLY A 34 21.70 -7.13 11.44
CA GLY A 34 22.31 -6.06 12.22
C GLY A 34 22.89 -6.61 13.53
N GLU A 35 23.14 -5.75 14.50
CA GLU A 35 23.64 -6.18 15.82
C GLU A 35 22.55 -6.89 16.65
N ARG A 36 21.31 -6.48 16.50
CA ARG A 36 20.20 -6.96 17.34
C ARG A 36 19.88 -8.43 17.14
N PHE A 37 19.96 -8.93 15.90
CA PHE A 37 19.57 -10.28 15.51
C PHE A 37 20.76 -11.13 15.02
N LYS A 38 21.99 -10.75 15.34
CA LYS A 38 23.22 -11.43 14.89
C LYS A 38 23.22 -12.94 15.18
N ASP A 39 22.65 -13.34 16.31
CA ASP A 39 22.61 -14.73 16.77
C ASP A 39 21.23 -15.37 16.52
N TRP A 40 20.39 -14.79 15.62
CA TRP A 40 19.08 -15.35 15.33
C TRP A 40 19.20 -16.74 14.68
N ALA A 41 18.33 -17.68 15.09
CA ALA A 41 18.50 -19.11 14.76
C ALA A 41 18.23 -19.44 13.30
N THR A 42 17.38 -18.65 12.61
CA THR A 42 16.99 -18.87 11.21
C THR A 42 17.52 -17.76 10.31
N ASP A 43 17.64 -18.06 9.02
CA ASP A 43 17.97 -17.04 8.02
C ASP A 43 16.81 -16.04 7.90
N ILE A 44 17.17 -14.75 7.86
CA ILE A 44 16.21 -13.64 7.82
C ILE A 44 16.40 -12.71 6.62
N LYS A 45 17.36 -13.02 5.74
CA LYS A 45 17.51 -12.32 4.47
C LYS A 45 16.22 -12.44 3.65
N GLY A 46 15.74 -11.31 3.15
CA GLY A 46 14.47 -11.22 2.42
C GLY A 46 13.30 -10.72 3.28
N ASN A 47 13.46 -10.67 4.61
CA ASN A 47 12.50 -9.99 5.48
C ASN A 47 12.72 -8.47 5.41
N ASN A 48 12.24 -7.86 4.31
CA ASN A 48 12.48 -6.45 4.02
C ASN A 48 11.88 -5.53 5.09
N ASP A 49 10.78 -5.92 5.69
CA ASP A 49 10.09 -5.11 6.70
C ASP A 49 10.94 -4.97 7.98
N LEU A 50 11.73 -6.00 8.29
CA LEU A 50 12.68 -5.99 9.40
C LEU A 50 13.74 -4.88 9.28
N LEU A 51 14.05 -4.44 8.05
CA LEU A 51 15.04 -3.38 7.82
C LEU A 51 14.64 -2.05 8.47
N CYS A 52 13.37 -1.85 8.81
CA CYS A 52 12.93 -0.73 9.63
C CYS A 52 13.60 -0.72 11.01
N LEU A 53 13.97 -1.89 11.54
CA LEU A 53 14.67 -2.04 12.83
C LEU A 53 16.19 -2.15 12.68
N THR A 54 16.67 -2.79 11.62
CA THR A 54 18.10 -3.10 11.46
C THR A 54 18.86 -2.15 10.55
N GLN A 55 18.18 -1.53 9.56
CA GLN A 55 18.76 -0.59 8.59
C GLN A 55 17.85 0.62 8.35
N PRO A 56 17.36 1.32 9.40
CA PRO A 56 16.36 2.39 9.24
C PRO A 56 16.86 3.53 8.34
N GLN A 57 18.16 3.77 8.29
CA GLN A 57 18.78 4.80 7.43
C GLN A 57 18.58 4.50 5.94
N ILE A 58 18.58 3.21 5.54
CA ILE A 58 18.34 2.80 4.15
C ILE A 58 16.89 3.06 3.78
N ILE A 59 15.95 2.67 4.63
CA ILE A 59 14.51 2.88 4.40
C ILE A 59 14.20 4.38 4.31
N ARG A 60 14.77 5.20 5.22
CA ARG A 60 14.61 6.65 5.19
C ARG A 60 15.17 7.26 3.90
N GLU A 61 16.33 6.82 3.44
CA GLU A 61 16.92 7.32 2.20
C GLU A 61 16.05 6.98 0.98
N ILE A 62 15.48 5.79 0.91
CA ILE A 62 14.54 5.41 -0.15
C ILE A 62 13.30 6.32 -0.14
N HIS A 63 12.73 6.60 1.02
CA HIS A 63 11.62 7.55 1.14
C HIS A 63 11.99 8.95 0.63
N ARG A 64 13.19 9.42 0.95
CA ARG A 64 13.70 10.70 0.45
C ARG A 64 13.83 10.73 -1.06
N GLU A 65 14.35 9.67 -1.67
CA GLU A 65 14.47 9.57 -3.13
C GLU A 65 13.08 9.67 -3.79
N TYR A 66 12.06 8.99 -3.26
CA TYR A 66 10.70 9.07 -3.78
C TYR A 66 10.06 10.45 -3.59
N LEU A 67 10.26 11.10 -2.45
CA LEU A 67 9.80 12.49 -2.24
C LEU A 67 10.47 13.46 -3.22
N GLN A 68 11.76 13.30 -3.49
CA GLN A 68 12.50 14.10 -4.46
C GLN A 68 12.03 13.84 -5.90
N ALA A 69 11.59 12.63 -6.19
CA ALA A 69 11.01 12.25 -7.47
C ALA A 69 9.59 12.81 -7.69
N GLY A 70 8.95 13.35 -6.67
CA GLY A 70 7.63 13.97 -6.76
C GLY A 70 6.49 13.18 -6.13
N ALA A 71 6.79 12.15 -5.34
CA ALA A 71 5.76 11.44 -4.58
C ALA A 71 5.08 12.36 -3.56
N ASP A 72 3.76 12.30 -3.50
CA ASP A 72 2.92 12.96 -2.50
C ASP A 72 2.60 12.05 -1.33
N ILE A 73 2.52 10.76 -1.58
CA ILE A 73 2.14 9.72 -0.63
C ILE A 73 3.28 8.70 -0.57
N LEU A 74 3.80 8.46 0.63
CA LEU A 74 4.76 7.40 0.91
C LEU A 74 4.04 6.19 1.50
N GLU A 75 4.34 5.00 1.00
CA GLU A 75 3.96 3.75 1.64
C GLU A 75 4.98 3.35 2.70
N THR A 76 4.52 2.94 3.87
CA THR A 76 5.41 2.38 4.89
C THR A 76 6.00 1.05 4.40
N ASN A 77 7.23 0.73 4.83
CA ASN A 77 7.86 -0.56 4.53
C ASN A 77 7.30 -1.65 5.45
N THR A 78 6.03 -2.01 5.27
CA THR A 78 5.27 -2.91 6.15
C THR A 78 4.40 -3.92 5.40
N PHE A 79 4.71 -4.21 4.15
CA PHE A 79 3.90 -5.06 3.27
C PHE A 79 3.57 -6.42 3.88
N ASN A 80 4.54 -7.07 4.55
CA ASN A 80 4.39 -8.37 5.22
C ASN A 80 4.49 -8.26 6.76
N ALA A 81 4.40 -7.06 7.33
CA ALA A 81 4.68 -6.82 8.74
C ALA A 81 3.50 -7.18 9.67
N GLN A 82 2.92 -8.35 9.48
CA GLN A 82 1.93 -8.94 10.39
C GLN A 82 2.40 -10.31 10.86
N ARG A 83 1.96 -10.70 12.06
CA ARG A 83 2.48 -11.88 12.77
C ARG A 83 2.39 -13.20 11.99
N ILE A 84 1.40 -13.35 11.08
CA ILE A 84 1.22 -14.57 10.29
C ILE A 84 2.35 -14.76 9.27
N SER A 85 2.73 -13.67 8.56
CA SER A 85 3.86 -13.69 7.62
C SER A 85 5.22 -13.65 8.32
N LEU A 86 5.33 -12.91 9.43
CA LEU A 86 6.57 -12.85 10.22
C LEU A 86 6.92 -14.18 10.91
N ALA A 87 5.94 -15.08 11.10
CA ALA A 87 6.15 -16.43 11.63
C ALA A 87 7.10 -17.27 10.75
N ASP A 88 7.22 -16.98 9.44
CA ASP A 88 8.17 -17.63 8.55
C ASP A 88 9.64 -17.40 8.99
N TYR A 89 9.88 -16.35 9.75
CA TYR A 89 11.18 -15.97 10.30
C TYR A 89 11.24 -16.15 11.83
N HIS A 90 10.20 -16.70 12.47
CA HIS A 90 10.04 -16.76 13.93
C HIS A 90 10.11 -15.37 14.60
N MET A 91 9.54 -14.36 13.93
CA MET A 91 9.58 -12.95 14.34
C MET A 91 8.17 -12.34 14.52
N GLU A 92 7.17 -13.18 14.75
CA GLU A 92 5.78 -12.78 14.89
C GLU A 92 5.55 -11.71 15.97
N ASP A 93 6.33 -11.73 17.03
CA ASP A 93 6.22 -10.77 18.14
C ASP A 93 6.80 -9.38 17.83
N LEU A 94 7.45 -9.21 16.68
CA LEU A 94 7.98 -7.92 16.21
C LEU A 94 6.97 -7.13 15.36
N ALA A 95 5.80 -7.67 15.07
CA ALA A 95 4.82 -7.05 14.18
C ALA A 95 4.50 -5.61 14.59
N TYR A 96 4.14 -5.39 15.85
CA TYR A 96 3.85 -4.04 16.34
C TYR A 96 5.04 -3.08 16.19
N GLU A 97 6.23 -3.50 16.63
CA GLU A 97 7.44 -2.67 16.63
C GLU A 97 7.87 -2.29 15.21
N ILE A 98 7.82 -3.23 14.25
CA ILE A 98 8.16 -2.96 12.85
C ILE A 98 7.21 -1.90 12.25
N ASN A 99 5.91 -2.03 12.46
CA ASN A 99 4.93 -1.08 11.94
C ASN A 99 5.07 0.31 12.55
N LEU A 100 5.33 0.39 13.86
CA LEU A 100 5.60 1.65 14.55
C LEU A 100 6.83 2.34 13.95
N ALA A 101 7.96 1.63 13.89
CA ALA A 101 9.22 2.15 13.36
C ALA A 101 9.10 2.57 11.89
N ALA A 102 8.41 1.79 11.06
CA ALA A 102 8.21 2.12 9.65
C ALA A 102 7.45 3.44 9.45
N ALA A 103 6.40 3.67 10.23
CA ALA A 103 5.65 4.92 10.20
C ALA A 103 6.49 6.12 10.67
N GLU A 104 7.26 5.95 11.75
CA GLU A 104 8.17 6.98 12.26
C GLU A 104 9.25 7.35 11.25
N ILE A 105 9.89 6.36 10.59
CA ILE A 105 10.90 6.60 9.55
C ILE A 105 10.33 7.41 8.38
N ALA A 106 9.13 7.05 7.91
CA ALA A 106 8.46 7.79 6.84
C ALA A 106 8.14 9.23 7.27
N ARG A 107 7.71 9.44 8.52
CA ARG A 107 7.46 10.76 9.09
C ARG A 107 8.72 11.61 9.17
N GLU A 108 9.83 11.03 9.60
CA GLU A 108 11.15 11.71 9.61
C GLU A 108 11.53 12.17 8.19
N ALA A 109 11.42 11.29 7.18
CA ALA A 109 11.73 11.64 5.80
C ALA A 109 10.88 12.81 5.28
N ILE A 110 9.57 12.83 5.57
CA ILE A 110 8.67 13.93 5.19
C ILE A 110 9.05 15.23 5.91
N ASN A 111 9.35 15.18 7.20
CA ASN A 111 9.71 16.37 7.96
C ASN A 111 11.01 17.00 7.41
N GLU A 112 12.05 16.20 7.19
CA GLU A 112 13.29 16.65 6.57
C GLU A 112 13.09 17.23 5.15
N TRP A 113 12.16 16.66 4.39
CA TRP A 113 11.84 17.13 3.04
C TRP A 113 11.10 18.47 3.07
N ARG A 114 10.20 18.68 4.04
CA ARG A 114 9.49 19.95 4.26
C ARG A 114 10.43 21.06 4.73
N GLU A 115 11.34 20.74 5.65
CA GLU A 115 12.32 21.72 6.19
C GLU A 115 13.21 22.34 5.11
N LYS A 116 13.48 21.60 4.02
CA LYS A 116 14.30 22.09 2.90
C LYS A 116 13.58 23.10 1.98
N ASP A 117 12.25 23.15 2.04
CA ASP A 117 11.45 24.02 1.17
C ASP A 117 10.10 24.35 1.84
N PRO A 118 9.93 25.60 2.30
CA PRO A 118 8.70 26.04 2.96
C PRO A 118 7.43 25.90 2.13
N SER A 119 7.54 25.87 0.78
CA SER A 119 6.38 25.66 -0.10
C SER A 119 5.74 24.29 0.05
N ARG A 120 6.45 23.35 0.69
CA ARG A 120 6.01 21.97 0.96
C ARG A 120 5.23 21.83 2.27
N GLU A 121 5.00 22.92 2.99
CA GLU A 121 4.24 22.85 4.24
C GLU A 121 2.84 22.28 4.01
N GLY A 122 2.48 21.28 4.82
CA GLY A 122 1.21 20.57 4.71
C GLY A 122 1.13 19.55 3.56
N LEU A 123 2.19 19.34 2.78
CA LEU A 123 2.29 18.29 1.77
C LEU A 123 3.00 17.06 2.31
N GLY A 124 2.82 15.93 1.64
CA GLY A 124 3.39 14.64 2.03
C GLY A 124 2.50 13.92 3.05
N TRP A 125 2.05 12.73 2.67
CA TRP A 125 1.21 11.85 3.48
C TRP A 125 1.84 10.47 3.60
N ILE A 126 1.54 9.79 4.68
CA ILE A 126 2.00 8.42 4.93
C ILE A 126 0.82 7.47 4.83
N ALA A 127 0.89 6.55 3.90
CA ALA A 127 0.00 5.41 3.79
C ALA A 127 0.60 4.23 4.56
N GLY A 128 -0.07 3.81 5.63
CA GLY A 128 0.28 2.58 6.34
C GLY A 128 -0.06 1.38 5.48
N ALA A 129 0.94 0.75 4.86
CA ALA A 129 0.77 -0.38 3.95
C ALA A 129 0.40 -1.66 4.71
N ILE A 130 -0.72 -2.25 4.32
CA ILE A 130 -1.28 -3.51 4.83
C ILE A 130 -1.40 -4.45 3.64
N GLY A 131 -0.38 -5.28 3.43
CA GLY A 131 -0.34 -6.24 2.35
C GLY A 131 -1.09 -7.54 2.66
N PRO A 132 -1.14 -8.46 1.69
CA PRO A 132 -1.75 -9.78 1.89
C PRO A 132 -0.92 -10.63 2.85
N MET A 133 -1.59 -11.60 3.48
CA MET A 133 -0.92 -12.66 4.23
C MET A 133 -0.41 -13.77 3.28
N ASN A 134 0.57 -14.54 3.73
CA ASN A 134 1.00 -15.78 3.07
C ASN A 134 -0.02 -16.93 3.20
N LYS A 135 -1.17 -16.69 3.85
CA LYS A 135 -2.30 -17.61 3.99
C LYS A 135 -3.59 -16.94 3.56
N THR A 136 -4.42 -17.69 2.82
CA THR A 136 -5.73 -17.22 2.33
C THR A 136 -6.87 -17.78 3.17
N LEU A 137 -7.93 -16.98 3.29
CA LEU A 137 -9.15 -17.39 4.00
C LEU A 137 -10.15 -18.10 3.07
N SER A 138 -10.09 -17.82 1.75
CA SER A 138 -11.05 -18.37 0.78
C SER A 138 -10.58 -19.67 0.13
N LEU A 139 -9.27 -19.91 0.06
CA LEU A 139 -8.71 -21.05 -0.64
C LEU A 139 -8.10 -22.06 0.34
N SER A 140 -8.26 -23.35 0.04
CA SER A 140 -7.54 -24.41 0.75
C SER A 140 -6.12 -24.54 0.21
N PRO A 141 -5.10 -24.63 1.05
CA PRO A 141 -3.75 -24.98 0.63
C PRO A 141 -3.60 -26.47 0.28
N ASP A 142 -4.61 -27.31 0.61
CA ASP A 142 -4.65 -28.74 0.33
C ASP A 142 -5.74 -29.03 -0.70
N VAL A 143 -5.32 -29.40 -1.92
CA VAL A 143 -6.23 -29.76 -3.02
C VAL A 143 -7.14 -30.95 -2.71
N ASN A 144 -6.69 -31.86 -1.83
CA ASN A 144 -7.45 -33.05 -1.44
C ASN A 144 -8.45 -32.76 -0.32
N ASN A 145 -8.34 -31.62 0.32
CA ASN A 145 -9.26 -31.17 1.39
C ASN A 145 -9.73 -29.71 1.12
N PRO A 146 -10.66 -29.52 0.19
CA PRO A 146 -11.08 -28.17 -0.23
C PRO A 146 -11.78 -27.37 0.89
N GLY A 147 -12.26 -28.03 1.94
CA GLY A 147 -12.84 -27.37 3.11
C GLY A 147 -11.82 -26.87 4.14
N TYR A 148 -10.58 -27.32 4.07
CA TYR A 148 -9.54 -26.92 5.01
C TYR A 148 -9.13 -25.45 4.82
N ARG A 149 -8.89 -24.77 5.93
CA ARG A 149 -8.30 -23.41 5.95
C ARG A 149 -7.13 -23.39 6.93
N ALA A 150 -5.99 -22.85 6.45
CA ALA A 150 -4.78 -22.72 7.27
C ALA A 150 -4.85 -21.54 8.27
N LEU A 151 -5.90 -20.73 8.19
CA LEU A 151 -6.10 -19.54 8.99
C LEU A 151 -7.60 -19.30 9.15
N THR A 152 -8.04 -18.91 10.35
CA THR A 152 -9.39 -18.46 10.62
C THR A 152 -9.54 -16.96 10.40
N PHE A 153 -10.78 -16.49 10.20
CA PHE A 153 -11.05 -15.05 10.07
C PHE A 153 -10.61 -14.27 11.32
N ASP A 154 -10.85 -14.79 12.51
CA ASP A 154 -10.50 -14.12 13.76
C ASP A 154 -8.98 -14.04 13.96
N GLU A 155 -8.22 -15.06 13.57
CA GLU A 155 -6.75 -15.00 13.58
C GLU A 155 -6.23 -13.94 12.61
N ALA A 156 -6.81 -13.85 11.41
CA ALA A 156 -6.45 -12.80 10.44
C ALA A 156 -6.78 -11.40 10.98
N VAL A 157 -7.97 -11.22 11.58
CA VAL A 157 -8.37 -9.96 12.22
C VAL A 157 -7.39 -9.56 13.31
N ASN A 158 -7.00 -10.49 14.18
CA ASN A 158 -6.07 -10.20 15.28
C ASN A 158 -4.68 -9.79 14.75
N ALA A 159 -4.18 -10.45 13.71
CA ALA A 159 -2.91 -10.12 13.09
C ALA A 159 -2.94 -8.73 12.43
N TYR A 160 -3.99 -8.42 11.70
CA TYR A 160 -4.15 -7.08 11.12
C TYR A 160 -4.41 -6.00 12.17
N TYR A 161 -5.11 -6.32 13.25
CA TYR A 161 -5.33 -5.37 14.35
C TYR A 161 -4.01 -4.91 14.98
N GLU A 162 -3.09 -5.84 15.24
CA GLU A 162 -1.76 -5.53 15.76
C GLU A 162 -0.95 -4.65 14.80
N GLN A 163 -0.99 -4.95 13.49
CA GLN A 163 -0.38 -4.15 12.45
C GLN A 163 -0.97 -2.74 12.40
N VAL A 164 -2.29 -2.62 12.37
CA VAL A 164 -3.00 -1.32 12.37
C VAL A 164 -2.63 -0.50 13.59
N ARG A 165 -2.56 -1.13 14.77
CA ARG A 165 -2.16 -0.45 16.00
C ARG A 165 -0.77 0.18 15.87
N GLY A 166 0.23 -0.58 15.42
CA GLY A 166 1.59 -0.07 15.21
C GLY A 166 1.63 1.08 14.21
N LEU A 167 0.95 0.95 13.08
CA LEU A 167 0.89 2.00 12.05
C LEU A 167 0.25 3.29 12.56
N VAL A 168 -0.91 3.19 13.22
CA VAL A 168 -1.65 4.37 13.71
C VAL A 168 -0.91 5.06 14.84
N GLU A 169 -0.38 4.30 15.80
CA GLU A 169 0.43 4.84 16.91
C GLU A 169 1.75 5.44 16.41
N GLY A 170 2.32 4.91 15.32
CA GLY A 170 3.48 5.48 14.62
C GLY A 170 3.18 6.75 13.82
N GLY A 171 1.92 7.09 13.63
CA GLY A 171 1.50 8.37 13.07
C GLY A 171 1.29 8.40 11.57
N VAL A 172 0.80 7.31 10.95
CA VAL A 172 0.36 7.33 9.55
C VAL A 172 -0.83 8.28 9.35
N ASP A 173 -1.00 8.78 8.13
CA ASP A 173 -2.08 9.71 7.78
C ASP A 173 -3.29 8.99 7.18
N LEU A 174 -3.08 7.81 6.60
CA LEU A 174 -4.10 6.94 6.04
C LEU A 174 -3.64 5.47 6.08
N LEU A 175 -4.56 4.54 5.87
CA LEU A 175 -4.28 3.11 5.82
C LEU A 175 -4.54 2.59 4.41
N LEU A 176 -3.62 1.80 3.87
CA LEU A 176 -3.69 1.24 2.53
C LEU A 176 -3.71 -0.30 2.61
N ILE A 177 -4.87 -0.88 2.31
CA ILE A 177 -4.99 -2.33 2.10
C ILE A 177 -4.69 -2.59 0.63
N GLU A 178 -3.56 -3.25 0.34
CA GLU A 178 -3.05 -3.36 -1.02
C GLU A 178 -2.80 -4.79 -1.48
N THR A 179 -2.64 -4.95 -2.81
CA THR A 179 -2.31 -6.22 -3.46
C THR A 179 -3.30 -7.33 -3.09
N ILE A 180 -4.57 -6.98 -3.01
CA ILE A 180 -5.62 -7.89 -2.57
C ILE A 180 -5.90 -8.89 -3.67
N PHE A 181 -5.67 -10.16 -3.40
CA PHE A 181 -6.03 -11.30 -4.24
C PHE A 181 -7.07 -12.22 -3.60
N ASP A 182 -7.39 -12.02 -2.33
CA ASP A 182 -8.47 -12.69 -1.58
C ASP A 182 -9.29 -11.63 -0.82
N THR A 183 -10.52 -11.41 -1.25
CA THR A 183 -11.40 -10.39 -0.65
C THR A 183 -11.83 -10.72 0.76
N LEU A 184 -11.79 -11.98 1.20
CA LEU A 184 -12.08 -12.33 2.59
C LEU A 184 -10.94 -11.87 3.51
N ASN A 185 -9.67 -11.97 3.08
CA ASN A 185 -8.53 -11.39 3.78
C ASN A 185 -8.67 -9.84 3.87
N ALA A 186 -9.07 -9.19 2.77
CA ALA A 186 -9.33 -7.75 2.77
C ALA A 186 -10.45 -7.37 3.77
N LYS A 187 -11.52 -8.15 3.86
CA LYS A 187 -12.59 -7.94 4.84
C LYS A 187 -12.09 -8.09 6.28
N ALA A 188 -11.17 -9.01 6.53
CA ALA A 188 -10.53 -9.14 7.85
C ALA A 188 -9.70 -7.89 8.19
N ALA A 189 -8.95 -7.33 7.25
CA ALA A 189 -8.22 -6.09 7.43
C ALA A 189 -9.16 -4.90 7.69
N ILE A 190 -10.23 -4.75 6.88
CA ILE A 190 -11.26 -3.72 7.07
C ILE A 190 -11.91 -3.83 8.46
N PHE A 191 -12.24 -5.05 8.88
CA PHE A 191 -12.82 -5.31 10.20
C PHE A 191 -11.84 -4.93 11.32
N ALA A 192 -10.57 -5.29 11.20
CA ALA A 192 -9.51 -4.95 12.14
C ALA A 192 -9.35 -3.43 12.30
N ILE A 193 -9.34 -2.68 11.19
CA ILE A 193 -9.27 -1.22 11.21
C ILE A 193 -10.48 -0.63 11.95
N LYS A 194 -11.69 -1.04 11.57
CA LYS A 194 -12.91 -0.55 12.22
C LYS A 194 -12.97 -0.91 13.71
N LYS A 195 -12.52 -2.12 14.06
CA LYS A 195 -12.42 -2.57 15.44
C LYS A 195 -11.44 -1.70 16.24
N TYR A 196 -10.25 -1.43 15.71
CA TYR A 196 -9.24 -0.62 16.36
C TYR A 196 -9.78 0.78 16.71
N PHE A 197 -10.37 1.49 15.75
CA PHE A 197 -10.91 2.83 16.00
C PHE A 197 -12.10 2.84 16.95
N ARG A 198 -12.94 1.80 16.96
CA ARG A 198 -14.01 1.64 17.94
C ARG A 198 -13.43 1.44 19.35
N ASP A 199 -12.45 0.54 19.51
CA ASP A 199 -11.84 0.22 20.80
C ASP A 199 -11.13 1.46 21.40
N ILE A 200 -10.51 2.32 20.58
CA ILE A 200 -9.93 3.59 21.05
C ILE A 200 -11.02 4.55 21.54
N LYS A 201 -12.09 4.70 20.76
CA LYS A 201 -13.21 5.57 21.14
C LYS A 201 -13.83 5.14 22.46
N ASP A 202 -14.06 3.86 22.66
CA ASP A 202 -14.67 3.29 23.85
C ASP A 202 -13.74 3.38 25.09
N SER A 203 -12.43 3.35 24.89
CA SER A 203 -11.46 3.38 26.01
C SER A 203 -11.16 4.78 26.55
N SER A 204 -11.68 5.84 25.97
CA SER A 204 -11.41 7.26 26.33
C SER A 204 -9.91 7.60 26.41
N LYS A 205 -9.04 6.78 25.82
CA LYS A 205 -7.58 6.98 25.83
C LYS A 205 -7.18 7.93 24.71
N ALA A 206 -6.59 9.06 25.08
CA ALA A 206 -5.93 9.94 24.11
C ALA A 206 -4.85 9.16 23.34
N SER A 207 -4.80 9.35 22.02
CA SER A 207 -3.73 8.79 21.20
C SER A 207 -2.37 9.31 21.66
N PRO A 208 -1.33 8.46 21.79
CA PRO A 208 0.01 8.88 22.15
C PRO A 208 0.62 9.92 21.19
N SER A 209 0.15 9.98 19.95
CA SER A 209 0.65 10.91 18.92
C SER A 209 0.16 12.36 19.05
N GLY A 210 -0.64 12.68 20.09
CA GLY A 210 -1.12 14.06 20.33
C GLY A 210 -2.09 14.59 19.26
N LYS A 211 -2.34 13.87 18.18
CA LYS A 211 -3.43 14.16 17.26
C LYS A 211 -4.70 13.62 17.90
N GLY A 212 -5.58 14.52 18.34
CA GLY A 212 -6.87 14.15 18.92
C GLY A 212 -7.66 13.28 17.92
N LEU A 213 -7.66 11.98 18.14
CA LEU A 213 -8.50 11.02 17.42
C LEU A 213 -9.93 11.00 17.98
N GLU A 214 -10.39 12.14 18.51
CA GLU A 214 -11.76 12.26 18.98
C GLU A 214 -12.72 12.09 17.79
N GLY A 215 -13.12 10.84 17.57
CA GLY A 215 -14.26 10.47 16.72
C GLY A 215 -13.99 10.21 15.24
N ALA A 216 -12.77 10.37 14.70
CA ALA A 216 -12.49 10.16 13.29
C ALA A 216 -11.57 8.95 13.04
N SER A 217 -12.02 8.01 12.21
CA SER A 217 -11.14 6.99 11.62
C SER A 217 -10.26 7.60 10.55
N LEU A 218 -9.03 7.08 10.38
CA LEU A 218 -8.18 7.45 9.25
C LEU A 218 -8.83 7.05 7.92
N PRO A 219 -8.60 7.79 6.83
CA PRO A 219 -9.02 7.38 5.49
C PRO A 219 -8.41 6.02 5.13
N ILE A 220 -9.18 5.21 4.42
CA ILE A 220 -8.75 3.89 3.95
C ILE A 220 -8.63 3.94 2.43
N MET A 221 -7.48 3.53 1.89
CA MET A 221 -7.30 3.19 0.48
C MET A 221 -7.37 1.68 0.32
N ILE A 222 -7.99 1.19 -0.75
CA ILE A 222 -8.11 -0.24 -1.03
C ILE A 222 -7.62 -0.49 -2.45
N SER A 223 -6.70 -1.44 -2.64
CA SER A 223 -6.12 -1.79 -3.93
C SER A 223 -6.08 -3.30 -4.14
N GLY A 224 -6.73 -3.76 -5.20
CA GLY A 224 -6.74 -5.15 -5.61
C GLY A 224 -5.63 -5.48 -6.59
N THR A 225 -5.44 -6.77 -6.86
CA THR A 225 -4.54 -7.24 -7.90
C THR A 225 -5.24 -8.23 -8.82
N ILE A 226 -5.13 -7.98 -10.13
CA ILE A 226 -5.63 -8.88 -11.18
C ILE A 226 -4.48 -9.79 -11.57
N THR A 227 -4.65 -11.09 -11.37
CA THR A 227 -3.55 -12.06 -11.47
C THR A 227 -3.49 -12.80 -12.80
N ASP A 228 -4.51 -12.68 -13.64
CA ASP A 228 -4.55 -13.38 -14.92
C ASP A 228 -5.16 -12.55 -16.05
N ALA A 229 -4.97 -13.06 -17.28
CA ALA A 229 -5.50 -12.45 -18.49
C ALA A 229 -7.04 -12.48 -18.58
N SER A 230 -7.74 -13.24 -17.73
CA SER A 230 -9.21 -13.26 -17.66
C SER A 230 -9.80 -12.08 -16.87
N GLY A 231 -8.92 -11.24 -16.27
CA GLY A 231 -9.37 -10.09 -15.49
C GLY A 231 -9.89 -10.46 -14.10
N ARG A 232 -9.38 -11.56 -13.51
CA ARG A 232 -9.83 -12.04 -12.20
C ARG A 232 -8.73 -11.94 -11.15
N THR A 233 -9.14 -11.79 -9.89
CA THR A 233 -8.27 -12.00 -8.74
C THR A 233 -7.93 -13.48 -8.57
N LEU A 234 -6.91 -13.82 -7.78
CA LEU A 234 -6.55 -15.21 -7.50
C LEU A 234 -7.71 -16.02 -6.91
N SER A 235 -8.57 -15.40 -6.11
CA SER A 235 -9.79 -16.03 -5.58
C SER A 235 -10.94 -16.14 -6.59
N GLY A 236 -10.70 -15.76 -7.85
CA GLY A 236 -11.62 -15.94 -8.98
C GLY A 236 -12.65 -14.83 -9.17
N GLN A 237 -12.56 -13.72 -8.44
CA GLN A 237 -13.50 -12.62 -8.54
C GLN A 237 -13.20 -11.71 -9.74
N THR A 238 -14.24 -11.27 -10.43
CA THR A 238 -14.16 -10.18 -11.40
C THR A 238 -13.87 -8.85 -10.70
N LEU A 239 -13.49 -7.82 -11.46
CA LEU A 239 -13.25 -6.49 -10.93
C LEU A 239 -14.50 -5.92 -10.23
N GLU A 240 -15.68 -6.06 -10.84
CA GLU A 240 -16.95 -5.62 -10.25
C GLU A 240 -17.26 -6.38 -8.94
N ALA A 241 -17.01 -7.69 -8.90
CA ALA A 241 -17.20 -8.50 -7.71
C ALA A 241 -16.22 -8.08 -6.58
N PHE A 242 -14.98 -7.79 -6.92
CA PHE A 242 -14.01 -7.23 -5.99
C PHE A 242 -14.49 -5.88 -5.43
N TYR A 243 -14.83 -4.94 -6.31
CA TYR A 243 -15.34 -3.63 -5.94
C TYR A 243 -16.55 -3.73 -4.99
N THR A 244 -17.57 -4.51 -5.38
CA THR A 244 -18.78 -4.71 -4.58
C THR A 244 -18.46 -5.33 -3.21
N SER A 245 -17.48 -6.22 -3.15
CA SER A 245 -17.09 -6.89 -1.91
C SER A 245 -16.50 -5.94 -0.86
N VAL A 246 -15.86 -4.84 -1.26
CA VAL A 246 -15.09 -3.97 -0.37
C VAL A 246 -15.63 -2.54 -0.24
N ILE A 247 -16.51 -2.08 -1.12
CA ILE A 247 -17.02 -0.69 -1.12
C ILE A 247 -17.77 -0.32 0.16
N HIS A 248 -18.29 -1.29 0.90
CA HIS A 248 -18.93 -1.07 2.21
C HIS A 248 -17.98 -0.47 3.26
N ALA A 249 -16.67 -0.52 3.02
CA ALA A 249 -15.67 0.16 3.84
C ALA A 249 -15.73 1.68 3.72
N LYS A 250 -16.40 2.21 2.67
CA LYS A 250 -16.42 3.64 2.28
C LYS A 250 -14.99 4.19 2.13
N PRO A 251 -14.17 3.58 1.26
CA PRO A 251 -12.77 3.97 1.14
C PRO A 251 -12.62 5.37 0.54
N LEU A 252 -11.49 6.01 0.80
CA LEU A 252 -11.05 7.22 0.11
C LEU A 252 -10.83 6.92 -1.37
N SER A 253 -10.12 5.83 -1.66
CA SER A 253 -9.89 5.35 -3.03
C SER A 253 -10.01 3.84 -3.13
N ILE A 254 -10.41 3.41 -4.32
CA ILE A 254 -10.36 2.02 -4.77
C ILE A 254 -9.40 1.95 -5.96
N GLY A 255 -8.64 0.88 -6.11
CA GLY A 255 -7.69 0.80 -7.20
C GLY A 255 -7.15 -0.58 -7.47
N LEU A 256 -6.13 -0.60 -8.33
CA LEU A 256 -5.38 -1.79 -8.69
C LEU A 256 -3.89 -1.52 -8.60
N ASN A 257 -3.14 -2.52 -8.18
CA ASN A 257 -1.68 -2.50 -8.19
C ASN A 257 -1.09 -3.88 -8.47
N CYS A 258 0.18 -3.90 -8.87
CA CYS A 258 0.97 -5.11 -9.08
C CYS A 258 0.41 -6.04 -10.17
N ALA A 259 1.04 -7.20 -10.33
CA ALA A 259 0.78 -8.27 -11.29
C ALA A 259 0.91 -7.85 -12.77
N LEU A 260 0.33 -6.74 -13.17
CA LEU A 260 0.31 -6.24 -14.54
C LEU A 260 1.17 -4.98 -14.71
N GLY A 261 1.68 -4.77 -15.91
CA GLY A 261 2.20 -3.49 -16.35
C GLY A 261 1.08 -2.50 -16.66
N ALA A 262 1.44 -1.23 -16.87
CA ALA A 262 0.45 -0.18 -17.15
C ALA A 262 -0.39 -0.47 -18.39
N LYS A 263 0.23 -1.00 -19.42
CA LYS A 263 -0.44 -1.36 -20.68
C LYS A 263 -1.54 -2.40 -20.47
N GLU A 264 -1.23 -3.48 -19.75
CA GLU A 264 -2.17 -4.59 -19.50
C GLU A 264 -3.23 -4.21 -18.46
N MET A 265 -2.91 -3.29 -17.54
CA MET A 265 -3.84 -2.83 -16.50
C MET A 265 -4.93 -1.88 -17.04
N ARG A 266 -4.68 -1.21 -18.16
CA ARG A 266 -5.55 -0.16 -18.72
C ARG A 266 -7.04 -0.54 -18.79
N PRO A 267 -7.46 -1.68 -19.39
CA PRO A 267 -8.88 -2.01 -19.50
C PRO A 267 -9.56 -2.18 -18.14
N HIS A 268 -8.83 -2.65 -17.13
CA HIS A 268 -9.35 -2.82 -15.79
C HIS A 268 -9.48 -1.49 -15.04
N ILE A 269 -8.56 -0.55 -15.27
CA ILE A 269 -8.66 0.81 -14.71
C ILE A 269 -9.81 1.59 -15.36
N GLU A 270 -10.01 1.43 -16.65
CA GLU A 270 -11.16 2.00 -17.37
C GLU A 270 -12.49 1.48 -16.80
N GLU A 271 -12.64 0.15 -16.64
CA GLU A 271 -13.81 -0.45 -16.00
C GLU A 271 -14.04 0.09 -14.59
N LEU A 272 -12.97 0.13 -13.77
CA LEU A 272 -13.06 0.62 -12.40
C LEU A 272 -13.44 2.11 -12.35
N ALA A 273 -12.91 2.92 -13.26
CA ALA A 273 -13.24 4.33 -13.35
C ALA A 273 -14.73 4.58 -13.63
N HIS A 274 -15.38 3.69 -14.36
CA HIS A 274 -16.82 3.81 -14.67
C HIS A 274 -17.72 3.39 -13.50
N ILE A 275 -17.31 2.42 -12.68
CA ILE A 275 -18.16 1.90 -11.60
C ILE A 275 -17.87 2.50 -10.22
N ALA A 276 -16.66 3.07 -10.00
CA ALA A 276 -16.24 3.52 -8.68
C ALA A 276 -16.95 4.82 -8.24
N SER A 277 -17.55 4.79 -7.05
CA SER A 277 -18.17 5.94 -6.38
C SER A 277 -17.19 6.78 -5.56
N CYS A 278 -15.93 6.35 -5.44
CA CYS A 278 -14.84 7.03 -4.74
C CYS A 278 -13.67 7.32 -5.69
N TYR A 279 -12.57 7.90 -5.18
CA TYR A 279 -11.38 8.13 -5.99
C TYR A 279 -10.78 6.81 -6.50
N VAL A 280 -10.10 6.87 -7.65
CA VAL A 280 -9.46 5.70 -8.29
C VAL A 280 -7.95 5.84 -8.19
N SER A 281 -7.28 4.78 -7.72
CA SER A 281 -5.83 4.68 -7.64
C SER A 281 -5.29 3.55 -8.51
N ALA A 282 -4.11 3.76 -9.11
CA ALA A 282 -3.45 2.74 -9.93
C ALA A 282 -1.93 2.86 -9.84
N TYR A 283 -1.25 1.78 -9.46
CA TYR A 283 0.21 1.72 -9.42
C TYR A 283 0.70 0.36 -9.94
N PRO A 284 0.96 0.30 -11.28
CA PRO A 284 1.34 -0.91 -11.99
C PRO A 284 2.81 -1.27 -11.77
N ASN A 285 3.18 -2.49 -12.18
CA ASN A 285 4.58 -2.88 -12.34
C ASN A 285 5.22 -2.12 -13.51
N ALA A 286 6.55 -2.08 -13.54
CA ALA A 286 7.32 -1.61 -14.70
C ALA A 286 7.28 -2.66 -15.84
N GLY A 287 6.12 -2.82 -16.44
CA GLY A 287 5.83 -3.86 -17.42
C GLY A 287 5.57 -5.24 -16.80
N LEU A 288 5.64 -6.28 -17.63
CA LEU A 288 5.59 -7.67 -17.19
C LEU A 288 7.01 -8.18 -16.90
N PRO A 289 7.19 -9.12 -15.95
CA PRO A 289 8.49 -9.70 -15.69
C PRO A 289 9.00 -10.47 -16.92
N ASN A 290 10.30 -10.32 -17.22
CA ASN A 290 10.97 -11.07 -18.25
C ASN A 290 11.20 -12.54 -17.82
N ALA A 291 11.84 -13.33 -18.68
CA ALA A 291 12.11 -14.76 -18.41
C ALA A 291 12.99 -15.00 -17.15
N MET A 292 13.70 -13.98 -16.68
CA MET A 292 14.52 -14.03 -15.46
C MET A 292 13.77 -13.47 -14.23
N GLY A 293 12.53 -13.00 -14.42
CA GLY A 293 11.73 -12.38 -13.36
C GLY A 293 12.08 -10.91 -13.10
N GLU A 294 12.85 -10.29 -14.00
CA GLU A 294 13.23 -8.88 -13.91
C GLU A 294 12.26 -7.99 -14.69
N TYR A 295 12.23 -6.71 -14.37
CA TYR A 295 11.36 -5.71 -14.98
C TYR A 295 12.19 -4.76 -15.86
N ASP A 296 11.84 -4.66 -17.14
CA ASP A 296 12.64 -3.97 -18.15
C ASP A 296 11.97 -2.71 -18.71
N GLU A 297 10.70 -2.45 -18.37
CA GLU A 297 9.98 -1.28 -18.87
C GLU A 297 10.64 0.00 -18.37
N GLN A 298 10.90 0.91 -19.31
CA GLN A 298 11.62 2.16 -19.01
C GLN A 298 10.67 3.20 -18.37
N PRO A 299 11.21 4.16 -17.59
CA PRO A 299 10.44 5.21 -16.95
C PRO A 299 9.50 5.97 -17.88
N GLU A 300 9.98 6.31 -19.09
CA GLU A 300 9.21 7.04 -20.09
C GLU A 300 8.02 6.22 -20.60
N ASP A 301 8.20 4.91 -20.83
CA ASP A 301 7.14 4.04 -21.34
C ASP A 301 6.02 3.90 -20.31
N THR A 302 6.38 3.61 -19.05
CA THR A 302 5.41 3.54 -17.95
C THR A 302 4.64 4.84 -17.77
N ALA A 303 5.34 5.97 -17.79
CA ALA A 303 4.75 7.30 -17.65
C ALA A 303 3.78 7.62 -18.80
N HIS A 304 4.12 7.24 -20.01
CA HIS A 304 3.28 7.45 -21.18
C HIS A 304 1.94 6.70 -21.07
N TYR A 305 1.95 5.43 -20.66
CA TYR A 305 0.71 4.67 -20.44
C TYR A 305 -0.15 5.28 -19.33
N ILE A 306 0.45 5.74 -18.24
CA ILE A 306 -0.29 6.37 -17.14
C ILE A 306 -0.83 7.74 -17.56
N GLU A 307 -0.10 8.49 -18.36
CA GLU A 307 -0.57 9.76 -18.94
C GLU A 307 -1.84 9.55 -19.78
N ASP A 308 -1.91 8.48 -20.56
CA ASP A 308 -3.11 8.14 -21.34
C ASP A 308 -4.32 7.91 -20.40
N TRP A 309 -4.16 7.19 -19.29
CA TRP A 309 -5.24 7.04 -18.31
C TRP A 309 -5.70 8.37 -17.73
N ALA A 310 -4.76 9.26 -17.44
CA ALA A 310 -5.04 10.57 -16.88
C ALA A 310 -5.76 11.48 -17.89
N LYS A 311 -5.38 11.44 -19.17
CA LYS A 311 -6.06 12.17 -20.26
C LYS A 311 -7.52 11.74 -20.45
N GLU A 312 -7.79 10.44 -20.29
CA GLU A 312 -9.14 9.87 -20.34
C GLU A 312 -9.95 10.10 -19.04
N GLY A 313 -9.33 10.66 -18.01
CA GLY A 313 -10.02 10.93 -16.74
C GLY A 313 -10.30 9.69 -15.91
N PHE A 314 -9.43 8.67 -15.93
CA PHE A 314 -9.65 7.42 -15.21
C PHE A 314 -9.11 7.40 -13.78
N VAL A 315 -8.16 8.28 -13.43
CA VAL A 315 -7.37 8.14 -12.21
C VAL A 315 -7.31 9.42 -11.38
N ASN A 316 -7.12 9.25 -10.07
CA ASN A 316 -6.91 10.31 -9.10
C ASN A 316 -5.55 10.18 -8.39
N ILE A 317 -5.04 8.94 -8.23
CA ILE A 317 -3.78 8.64 -7.59
C ILE A 317 -3.04 7.66 -8.49
N VAL A 318 -1.80 7.95 -8.83
CA VAL A 318 -0.96 7.09 -9.67
C VAL A 318 0.44 6.94 -9.06
N GLY A 319 1.11 5.85 -9.38
CA GLY A 319 2.47 5.57 -8.96
C GLY A 319 2.98 4.29 -9.58
N GLY A 320 3.81 3.54 -8.86
CA GLY A 320 4.38 2.31 -9.37
C GLY A 320 4.51 1.21 -8.33
N CYS A 321 4.55 -0.05 -8.80
CA CYS A 321 4.78 -1.23 -8.00
C CYS A 321 6.09 -1.92 -8.46
N CYS A 322 6.16 -3.25 -8.48
CA CYS A 322 7.39 -4.00 -8.76
C CYS A 322 8.15 -3.47 -10.00
N GLY A 323 9.46 -3.37 -9.87
CA GLY A 323 10.36 -2.87 -10.92
C GLY A 323 10.40 -1.35 -11.07
N THR A 324 9.50 -0.60 -10.48
CA THR A 324 9.54 0.86 -10.54
C THR A 324 10.60 1.44 -9.59
N THR A 325 11.20 2.54 -10.00
CA THR A 325 12.29 3.25 -9.34
C THR A 325 11.89 4.69 -9.11
N PRO A 326 12.66 5.49 -8.33
CA PRO A 326 12.44 6.93 -8.24
C PRO A 326 12.39 7.63 -9.60
N ASP A 327 13.11 7.12 -10.59
CA ASP A 327 13.09 7.66 -11.96
C ASP A 327 11.75 7.44 -12.64
N HIS A 328 11.13 6.27 -12.49
CA HIS A 328 9.76 6.01 -12.94
C HIS A 328 8.77 6.98 -12.30
N ILE A 329 8.86 7.19 -11.00
CA ILE A 329 7.96 8.09 -10.27
C ILE A 329 8.13 9.54 -10.74
N ARG A 330 9.36 9.98 -11.01
CA ARG A 330 9.62 11.32 -11.53
C ARG A 330 8.97 11.53 -12.90
N HIS A 331 9.15 10.60 -13.83
CA HIS A 331 8.53 10.66 -15.16
C HIS A 331 6.99 10.66 -15.06
N ILE A 332 6.41 9.80 -14.23
CA ILE A 332 4.96 9.77 -13.99
C ILE A 332 4.48 11.14 -13.48
N ALA A 333 5.15 11.68 -12.46
CA ALA A 333 4.78 12.97 -11.88
C ALA A 333 4.85 14.12 -12.91
N GLU A 334 5.88 14.14 -13.74
CA GLU A 334 6.05 15.14 -14.81
C GLU A 334 4.95 15.05 -15.87
N HIS A 335 4.58 13.82 -16.28
CA HIS A 335 3.56 13.58 -17.32
C HIS A 335 2.15 13.97 -16.87
N VAL A 336 1.81 13.75 -15.61
CA VAL A 336 0.43 13.97 -15.13
C VAL A 336 0.20 15.31 -14.42
N LYS A 337 1.25 16.10 -14.14
CA LYS A 337 1.18 17.32 -13.31
C LYS A 337 0.16 18.37 -13.75
N ASN A 338 -0.13 18.45 -15.06
CA ASN A 338 -1.05 19.42 -15.64
C ASN A 338 -2.38 18.80 -16.08
N LEU A 339 -2.59 17.52 -15.81
CA LEU A 339 -3.81 16.81 -16.17
C LEU A 339 -4.83 16.88 -15.03
N LYS A 340 -6.09 16.90 -15.39
CA LYS A 340 -7.18 16.92 -14.42
C LYS A 340 -7.38 15.54 -13.80
N PRO A 341 -7.65 15.48 -12.48
CA PRO A 341 -8.04 14.22 -11.85
C PRO A 341 -9.42 13.77 -12.35
N ARG A 342 -9.69 12.46 -12.20
CA ARG A 342 -11.02 11.89 -12.43
C ARG A 342 -12.04 12.61 -11.56
N GLU A 343 -13.16 12.99 -12.15
CA GLU A 343 -14.30 13.56 -11.44
C GLU A 343 -15.06 12.46 -10.71
N LEU A 344 -15.48 12.74 -9.48
CA LEU A 344 -16.35 11.82 -8.74
C LEU A 344 -17.76 11.82 -9.37
N PRO A 345 -18.42 10.67 -9.48
CA PRO A 345 -19.78 10.63 -9.96
C PRO A 345 -20.70 11.39 -9.01
N VAL A 346 -21.64 12.14 -9.58
CA VAL A 346 -22.72 12.75 -8.81
C VAL A 346 -23.67 11.62 -8.39
N LEU A 347 -23.66 11.29 -7.11
CA LEU A 347 -24.63 10.34 -6.57
C LEU A 347 -25.98 11.06 -6.52
N GLU A 348 -26.93 10.65 -7.36
CA GLU A 348 -28.32 11.06 -7.18
C GLU A 348 -28.78 10.50 -5.84
N GLU A 349 -29.18 11.39 -4.93
CA GLU A 349 -29.85 10.98 -3.69
C GLU A 349 -31.12 10.23 -4.11
N SER A 350 -31.10 8.89 -4.01
CA SER A 350 -32.33 8.11 -4.13
C SER A 350 -33.22 8.44 -2.93
N TYR A 351 -34.29 9.14 -3.23
CA TYR A 351 -35.38 9.46 -2.31
C TYR A 351 -36.05 8.18 -1.77
#